data_0d2e5259ed0bbe8a8a9c0ed766e2640b
#
_entry.id   0d2e5259ed0bbe8a8a9c0ed766e2640b
#
_cell.length_a   1.000
_cell.length_b   1.000
_cell.length_c   1.000
_cell.angle_alpha   90.00
_cell.angle_beta   90.00
_cell.angle_gamma   90.00
#
_symmetry.space_group_name_H-M   'P 1'
#
loop_
_entity.id
_entity.type
_entity.pdbx_description
1 polymer ?
#
loop_
_entity_poly.entity_id
_entity_poly.type
_entity_poly.pdbx_seq_one_letter_code
_entity_poly.pdbx_strand_id
1 'polypeptide(L)'
;MKAYTYVKPGLASFVDVDKPVIRKPTDAIVRIVKTTICGTDLHIIKGDVPACQSGTILGHEGIGIVEEVGEGVSNFKKGDKVLISCVCACGKCYYCKKGIYAHCEDEGGWIFGHLIDGMQAEYLRVPHADNTLYHTPEDLSDEALVMLSDILPTGYEIGVLKGKVEPGCSVAIIGSGPVGLAALLTAQFYSPAKLIMVDLDDNRLETALSFGATHKVNSSDPEKAIKEIYDLTDDRGVDVAIEAVGIPATFDFCQKIIGIDGTVANCGVHGKPVEFDLDKLWIRNINVTTGLVSTNTTPQLLKALESHKIEPEKLVTHYFKLSEIEKAYEVFSKAADHHAIKVIIENDISEA
;
A
#
# COMPACT_ATOMS: atom_id res chain seq x y z
N MET A 1 8.10 -17.44 19.68
CA MET A 1 7.23 -16.30 19.46
C MET A 1 5.96 -16.70 18.70
N LYS A 2 4.88 -15.93 18.84
CA LYS A 2 3.65 -16.15 18.08
C LYS A 2 3.75 -15.45 16.71
N ALA A 3 3.18 -16.09 15.67
CA ALA A 3 3.19 -15.56 14.31
C ALA A 3 2.02 -16.11 13.48
N TYR A 4 1.59 -15.37 12.48
CA TYR A 4 0.59 -15.79 11.50
C TYR A 4 1.29 -16.23 10.21
N THR A 5 1.22 -17.51 9.90
CA THR A 5 2.01 -18.12 8.82
C THR A 5 1.15 -18.66 7.70
N TYR A 6 1.63 -18.50 6.45
CA TYR A 6 1.09 -19.20 5.30
C TYR A 6 1.37 -20.69 5.39
N VAL A 7 0.37 -21.53 5.21
CA VAL A 7 0.50 -23.01 5.25
C VAL A 7 0.42 -23.59 3.84
N LYS A 8 -0.63 -23.24 3.09
CA LYS A 8 -0.89 -23.69 1.72
C LYS A 8 -2.01 -22.82 1.14
N PRO A 9 -2.27 -22.90 -0.18
CA PRO A 9 -3.41 -22.18 -0.77
C PRO A 9 -4.71 -22.36 0.01
N GLY A 10 -5.31 -21.25 0.41
CA GLY A 10 -6.53 -21.18 1.21
C GLY A 10 -6.34 -21.36 2.72
N LEU A 11 -5.11 -21.51 3.22
CA LEU A 11 -4.87 -21.74 4.64
C LEU A 11 -3.66 -20.98 5.16
N ALA A 12 -3.88 -20.17 6.19
CA ALA A 12 -2.86 -19.61 7.06
C ALA A 12 -3.22 -19.96 8.51
N SER A 13 -2.26 -19.94 9.42
CA SER A 13 -2.46 -20.35 10.81
C SER A 13 -1.64 -19.53 11.79
N PHE A 14 -2.20 -19.29 12.97
CA PHE A 14 -1.51 -18.63 14.08
C PHE A 14 -0.78 -19.69 14.92
N VAL A 15 0.55 -19.64 14.92
CA VAL A 15 1.41 -20.70 15.45
C VAL A 15 2.58 -20.17 16.28
N ASP A 16 3.23 -21.06 17.01
CA ASP A 16 4.52 -20.79 17.64
C ASP A 16 5.66 -21.08 16.66
N VAL A 17 6.59 -20.12 16.56
CA VAL A 17 7.81 -20.21 15.75
C VAL A 17 9.01 -19.69 16.54
N ASP A 18 10.22 -19.97 16.08
CA ASP A 18 11.44 -19.45 16.70
C ASP A 18 11.53 -17.91 16.52
N LYS A 19 12.06 -17.23 17.55
CA LYS A 19 12.37 -15.81 17.45
C LYS A 19 13.49 -15.60 16.42
N PRO A 20 13.38 -14.60 15.51
CA PRO A 20 14.42 -14.32 14.52
C PRO A 20 15.73 -13.87 15.19
N VAL A 21 16.85 -14.13 14.51
CA VAL A 21 18.19 -13.72 14.93
C VAL A 21 18.87 -12.89 13.85
N ILE A 22 19.86 -12.07 14.24
CA ILE A 22 20.74 -11.36 13.30
C ILE A 22 21.46 -12.40 12.42
N ARG A 23 21.36 -12.27 11.11
CA ARG A 23 22.02 -13.12 10.11
C ARG A 23 23.16 -12.41 9.39
N LYS A 24 23.04 -11.11 9.21
CA LYS A 24 24.05 -10.24 8.56
C LYS A 24 24.34 -9.03 9.44
N PRO A 25 25.54 -8.46 9.34
CA PRO A 25 25.88 -7.26 10.13
C PRO A 25 24.94 -6.08 9.95
N THR A 26 24.23 -6.03 8.81
CA THR A 26 23.30 -4.94 8.45
C THR A 26 21.86 -5.19 8.88
N ASP A 27 21.58 -6.29 9.56
CA ASP A 27 20.24 -6.65 10.02
C ASP A 27 19.89 -5.94 11.34
N ALA A 28 18.59 -5.76 11.57
CA ALA A 28 18.03 -5.46 12.89
C ALA A 28 16.95 -6.49 13.24
N ILE A 29 16.75 -6.72 14.55
CA ILE A 29 15.56 -7.40 15.08
C ILE A 29 14.65 -6.32 15.65
N VAL A 30 13.41 -6.30 15.19
CA VAL A 30 12.40 -5.34 15.62
C VAL A 30 11.27 -6.10 16.31
N ARG A 31 10.92 -5.68 17.52
CA ARG A 31 9.68 -6.10 18.18
C ARG A 31 8.54 -5.31 17.57
N ILE A 32 7.60 -6.00 16.93
CA ILE A 32 6.45 -5.36 16.30
C ILE A 32 5.51 -4.79 17.37
N VAL A 33 5.07 -3.55 17.19
CA VAL A 33 4.07 -2.88 18.02
C VAL A 33 2.71 -2.95 17.35
N LYS A 34 2.65 -2.52 16.07
CA LYS A 34 1.45 -2.63 15.24
C LYS A 34 1.80 -3.10 13.84
N THR A 35 0.92 -3.90 13.27
CA THR A 35 0.94 -4.31 11.87
C THR A 35 -0.46 -4.18 11.28
N THR A 36 -0.62 -4.41 9.99
CA THR A 36 -1.91 -4.35 9.31
C THR A 36 -2.11 -5.54 8.40
N ILE A 37 -3.32 -5.65 7.82
CA ILE A 37 -3.63 -6.58 6.73
C ILE A 37 -3.71 -5.79 5.43
N CYS A 38 -3.05 -6.29 4.39
CA CYS A 38 -3.12 -5.78 3.02
C CYS A 38 -3.90 -6.74 2.11
N GLY A 39 -4.44 -6.23 1.01
CA GLY A 39 -5.04 -7.08 -0.03
C GLY A 39 -4.06 -8.11 -0.59
N THR A 40 -2.78 -7.78 -0.63
CA THR A 40 -1.70 -8.67 -1.03
C THR A 40 -1.58 -9.91 -0.15
N ASP A 41 -1.82 -9.78 1.17
CA ASP A 41 -1.81 -10.94 2.08
C ASP A 41 -2.90 -11.95 1.73
N LEU A 42 -4.09 -11.45 1.31
CA LEU A 42 -5.17 -12.32 0.81
C LEU A 42 -4.80 -13.04 -0.50
N HIS A 43 -4.07 -12.35 -1.41
CA HIS A 43 -3.54 -12.97 -2.63
C HIS A 43 -2.51 -14.06 -2.31
N ILE A 44 -1.64 -13.83 -1.34
CA ILE A 44 -0.68 -14.85 -0.86
C ILE A 44 -1.43 -16.06 -0.29
N ILE A 45 -2.38 -15.84 0.61
CA ILE A 45 -3.16 -16.94 1.21
C ILE A 45 -3.93 -17.71 0.13
N LYS A 46 -4.48 -17.03 -0.87
CA LYS A 46 -5.18 -17.67 -1.99
C LYS A 46 -4.26 -18.53 -2.87
N GLY A 47 -2.95 -18.26 -2.86
CA GLY A 47 -1.96 -18.96 -3.68
C GLY A 47 -1.61 -18.23 -4.98
N ASP A 48 -2.01 -16.97 -5.13
CA ASP A 48 -1.72 -16.15 -6.32
C ASP A 48 -0.24 -15.71 -6.37
N VAL A 49 0.54 -15.94 -5.29
CA VAL A 49 1.98 -15.64 -5.17
C VAL A 49 2.78 -16.92 -4.97
N PRO A 50 3.12 -17.67 -6.04
CA PRO A 50 3.75 -19.01 -5.95
C PRO A 50 5.12 -19.03 -5.28
N ALA A 51 5.78 -17.87 -5.15
CA ALA A 51 7.08 -17.75 -4.49
C ALA A 51 7.00 -17.91 -2.97
N CYS A 52 5.82 -17.68 -2.36
CA CYS A 52 5.64 -17.83 -0.93
C CYS A 52 5.67 -19.31 -0.52
N GLN A 53 6.56 -19.64 0.43
CA GLN A 53 6.73 -21.01 0.92
C GLN A 53 5.87 -21.26 2.15
N SER A 54 5.50 -22.53 2.36
CA SER A 54 4.83 -22.95 3.61
C SER A 54 5.69 -22.63 4.83
N GLY A 55 5.07 -22.06 5.87
CA GLY A 55 5.75 -21.60 7.09
C GLY A 55 6.21 -20.15 7.07
N THR A 56 6.17 -19.46 5.93
CA THR A 56 6.49 -18.02 5.86
C THR A 56 5.48 -17.21 6.68
N ILE A 57 5.98 -16.33 7.55
CA ILE A 57 5.17 -15.37 8.30
C ILE A 57 4.66 -14.28 7.34
N LEU A 58 3.36 -13.97 7.41
CA LEU A 58 2.71 -12.97 6.55
C LEU A 58 2.97 -11.52 7.01
N GLY A 59 2.53 -10.57 6.19
CA GLY A 59 2.53 -9.13 6.49
C GLY A 59 3.79 -8.39 6.05
N HIS A 60 3.58 -7.17 5.55
CA HIS A 60 4.66 -6.30 5.05
C HIS A 60 4.48 -4.83 5.47
N GLU A 61 3.56 -4.56 6.39
CA GLU A 61 3.31 -3.21 6.93
C GLU A 61 3.43 -3.25 8.45
N GLY A 62 4.27 -2.41 9.04
CA GLY A 62 4.41 -2.41 10.48
C GLY A 62 5.30 -1.31 11.04
N ILE A 63 5.12 -1.12 12.34
CA ILE A 63 5.98 -0.30 13.20
C ILE A 63 6.41 -1.12 14.40
N GLY A 64 7.55 -0.77 14.96
CA GLY A 64 8.05 -1.51 16.11
C GLY A 64 9.15 -0.79 16.89
N ILE A 65 9.72 -1.52 17.82
CA ILE A 65 10.85 -1.09 18.65
C ILE A 65 12.05 -1.96 18.31
N VAL A 66 13.18 -1.34 18.02
CA VAL A 66 14.44 -2.05 17.76
C VAL A 66 14.86 -2.80 19.03
N GLU A 67 14.99 -4.12 18.91
CA GLU A 67 15.41 -5.00 20.00
C GLU A 67 16.92 -5.30 19.97
N GLU A 68 17.45 -5.48 18.74
CA GLU A 68 18.84 -5.80 18.51
C GLU A 68 19.27 -5.28 17.15
N VAL A 69 20.53 -4.88 17.00
CA VAL A 69 21.12 -4.45 15.72
C VAL A 69 22.41 -5.21 15.47
N GLY A 70 22.68 -5.52 14.20
CA GLY A 70 23.97 -6.03 13.76
C GLY A 70 25.07 -4.97 13.83
N GLU A 71 26.32 -5.40 13.88
CA GLU A 71 27.50 -4.52 14.06
C GLU A 71 27.71 -3.49 12.93
N GLY A 72 27.08 -3.69 11.78
CA GLY A 72 27.13 -2.82 10.62
C GLY A 72 25.97 -1.81 10.53
N VAL A 73 25.04 -1.84 11.47
CA VAL A 73 23.94 -0.85 11.55
C VAL A 73 24.45 0.39 12.25
N SER A 74 24.26 1.55 11.63
CA SER A 74 24.82 2.82 12.09
C SER A 74 23.78 3.83 12.55
N ASN A 75 22.55 3.75 11.99
CA ASN A 75 21.52 4.77 12.21
C ASN A 75 20.53 4.41 13.33
N PHE A 76 20.55 3.17 13.79
CA PHE A 76 19.57 2.68 14.78
C PHE A 76 20.25 1.94 15.93
N LYS A 77 19.61 1.94 17.08
CA LYS A 77 20.02 1.26 18.29
C LYS A 77 18.82 0.62 19.01
N LYS A 78 19.10 -0.30 19.94
CA LYS A 78 18.06 -0.87 20.81
C LYS A 78 17.26 0.22 21.51
N GLY A 79 15.92 0.08 21.46
CA GLY A 79 14.96 1.00 22.04
C GLY A 79 14.41 2.04 21.07
N ASP A 80 15.00 2.23 19.90
CA ASP A 80 14.48 3.17 18.91
C ASP A 80 13.14 2.69 18.38
N LYS A 81 12.13 3.58 18.33
CA LYS A 81 10.85 3.33 17.66
C LYS A 81 11.00 3.60 16.17
N VAL A 82 10.56 2.65 15.35
CA VAL A 82 10.79 2.66 13.91
C VAL A 82 9.55 2.32 13.11
N LEU A 83 9.41 3.01 11.99
CA LEU A 83 8.57 2.62 10.87
C LEU A 83 9.37 1.65 9.99
N ILE A 84 8.74 0.56 9.57
CA ILE A 84 9.35 -0.45 8.70
C ILE A 84 8.77 -0.29 7.30
N SER A 85 9.63 -0.05 6.32
CA SER A 85 9.23 -0.02 4.90
C SER A 85 8.80 -1.41 4.43
N CYS A 86 7.75 -1.50 3.58
CA CYS A 86 7.40 -2.76 2.91
C CYS A 86 8.47 -3.24 1.92
N VAL A 87 9.41 -2.36 1.56
CA VAL A 87 10.51 -2.64 0.63
C VAL A 87 11.84 -2.58 1.35
N CYS A 88 12.61 -3.66 1.30
CA CYS A 88 14.00 -3.69 1.73
C CYS A 88 14.93 -3.15 0.66
N ALA A 89 15.93 -2.36 1.03
CA ALA A 89 16.88 -1.84 0.05
C ALA A 89 18.30 -1.72 0.62
N CYS A 90 19.30 -2.22 -0.11
CA CYS A 90 20.70 -2.14 0.32
C CYS A 90 21.31 -0.74 0.15
N GLY A 91 20.67 0.17 -0.58
CA GLY A 91 21.15 1.53 -0.84
C GLY A 91 22.36 1.65 -1.79
N LYS A 92 23.00 0.54 -2.20
CA LYS A 92 24.29 0.56 -2.92
C LYS A 92 24.28 -0.12 -4.29
N CYS A 93 23.35 -1.03 -4.60
CA CYS A 93 23.27 -1.72 -5.89
C CYS A 93 22.81 -0.77 -7.02
N TYR A 94 22.84 -1.27 -8.26
CA TYR A 94 22.46 -0.47 -9.44
C TYR A 94 21.08 0.17 -9.31
N TYR A 95 20.05 -0.61 -8.97
CA TYR A 95 18.69 -0.10 -8.86
C TYR A 95 18.50 0.83 -7.65
N CYS A 96 19.12 0.53 -6.50
CA CYS A 96 19.07 1.41 -5.34
C CYS A 96 19.68 2.79 -5.64
N LYS A 97 20.83 2.84 -6.38
CA LYS A 97 21.44 4.10 -6.82
C LYS A 97 20.57 4.93 -7.76
N LYS A 98 19.57 4.30 -8.40
CA LYS A 98 18.56 4.97 -9.23
C LYS A 98 17.29 5.33 -8.45
N GLY A 99 17.20 5.03 -7.16
CA GLY A 99 15.99 5.20 -6.35
C GLY A 99 14.91 4.15 -6.64
N ILE A 100 15.24 3.04 -7.28
CA ILE A 100 14.31 1.95 -7.61
C ILE A 100 14.49 0.82 -6.60
N TYR A 101 14.14 1.08 -5.35
CA TYR A 101 14.38 0.18 -4.21
C TYR A 101 13.60 -1.14 -4.32
N ALA A 102 12.42 -1.11 -4.94
CA ALA A 102 11.61 -2.30 -5.20
C ALA A 102 12.36 -3.41 -5.95
N HIS A 103 13.42 -3.07 -6.68
CA HIS A 103 14.22 -3.99 -7.46
C HIS A 103 15.66 -4.12 -6.92
N CYS A 104 15.85 -3.98 -5.61
CA CYS A 104 17.15 -4.17 -4.98
C CYS A 104 17.71 -5.57 -5.27
N GLU A 105 18.99 -5.62 -5.74
CA GLU A 105 19.66 -6.86 -6.16
C GLU A 105 20.36 -7.61 -5.01
N ASP A 106 20.42 -7.02 -3.81
CA ASP A 106 21.10 -7.58 -2.65
C ASP A 106 20.07 -7.99 -1.57
N GLU A 107 19.39 -9.10 -1.81
CA GLU A 107 18.35 -9.66 -0.91
C GLU A 107 17.35 -8.58 -0.42
N GLY A 108 16.87 -7.76 -1.37
CA GLY A 108 15.95 -6.67 -1.10
C GLY A 108 14.78 -6.64 -2.09
N GLY A 109 14.09 -5.49 -2.14
CA GLY A 109 12.85 -5.32 -2.85
C GLY A 109 11.66 -5.65 -1.96
N TRP A 110 10.52 -5.98 -2.56
CA TRP A 110 9.38 -6.49 -1.83
C TRP A 110 9.61 -7.96 -1.50
N ILE A 111 10.05 -8.25 -0.29
CA ILE A 111 10.41 -9.59 0.17
C ILE A 111 9.65 -10.02 1.43
N PHE A 112 9.24 -9.09 2.28
CA PHE A 112 8.51 -9.39 3.51
C PHE A 112 7.16 -10.06 3.23
N GLY A 113 6.86 -11.06 4.04
CA GLY A 113 5.57 -11.76 4.00
C GLY A 113 5.45 -12.80 2.89
N HIS A 114 6.48 -13.00 2.03
CA HIS A 114 6.44 -14.04 0.99
C HIS A 114 7.78 -14.68 0.64
N LEU A 115 8.89 -13.94 0.55
CA LEU A 115 10.23 -14.49 0.33
C LEU A 115 11.00 -14.66 1.64
N ILE A 116 10.72 -13.81 2.61
CA ILE A 116 11.19 -13.91 3.99
C ILE A 116 10.01 -13.63 4.93
N ASP A 117 10.20 -13.97 6.21
CA ASP A 117 9.21 -13.72 7.24
C ASP A 117 8.79 -12.26 7.31
N GLY A 118 7.50 -12.05 7.52
CA GLY A 118 6.83 -10.75 7.55
C GLY A 118 6.51 -10.27 8.96
N MET A 119 5.64 -9.24 9.02
CA MET A 119 5.41 -8.41 10.21
C MET A 119 4.23 -8.88 11.08
N GLN A 120 3.48 -9.91 10.66
CA GLN A 120 2.35 -10.43 11.44
C GLN A 120 2.85 -11.45 12.48
N ALA A 121 3.75 -10.97 13.34
CA ALA A 121 4.41 -11.72 14.41
C ALA A 121 4.86 -10.78 15.54
N GLU A 122 5.34 -11.36 16.65
CA GLU A 122 5.91 -10.56 17.76
C GLU A 122 7.22 -9.86 17.37
N TYR A 123 8.06 -10.51 16.55
CA TYR A 123 9.38 -10.01 16.15
C TYR A 123 9.64 -10.26 14.69
N LEU A 124 10.39 -9.33 14.08
CA LEU A 124 10.82 -9.36 12.69
C LEU A 124 12.33 -9.19 12.58
N ARG A 125 12.97 -9.94 11.68
CA ARG A 125 14.32 -9.60 11.18
C ARG A 125 14.20 -8.66 9.98
N VAL A 126 14.84 -7.51 10.09
CA VAL A 126 14.86 -6.49 9.02
C VAL A 126 16.23 -6.47 8.37
N PRO A 127 16.39 -6.94 7.14
CA PRO A 127 17.62 -6.78 6.36
C PRO A 127 17.88 -5.30 6.01
N HIS A 128 19.16 -4.93 5.85
CA HIS A 128 19.55 -3.58 5.43
C HIS A 128 18.89 -2.48 6.27
N ALA A 129 18.94 -2.64 7.61
CA ALA A 129 18.18 -1.82 8.56
C ALA A 129 18.33 -0.32 8.34
N ASP A 130 19.56 0.18 8.07
CA ASP A 130 19.82 1.61 7.85
C ASP A 130 19.06 2.21 6.66
N ASN A 131 18.56 1.40 5.73
CA ASN A 131 17.83 1.86 4.55
C ASN A 131 16.38 1.35 4.48
N THR A 132 16.01 0.43 5.38
CA THR A 132 14.67 -0.17 5.43
C THR A 132 13.83 0.41 6.57
N LEU A 133 14.47 0.91 7.62
CA LEU A 133 13.84 1.53 8.77
C LEU A 133 13.86 3.06 8.68
N TYR A 134 12.86 3.69 9.30
CA TYR A 134 12.78 5.13 9.47
C TYR A 134 12.49 5.46 10.92
N HIS A 135 13.19 6.48 11.46
CA HIS A 135 12.85 7.05 12.76
C HIS A 135 11.45 7.65 12.73
N THR A 136 10.71 7.48 13.79
CA THR A 136 9.35 8.00 13.91
C THR A 136 9.33 9.25 14.80
N PRO A 137 8.65 10.33 14.37
CA PRO A 137 8.36 11.46 15.25
C PRO A 137 7.53 11.03 16.47
N GLU A 138 7.84 11.60 17.64
CA GLU A 138 7.18 11.22 18.91
C GLU A 138 5.70 11.63 18.94
N ASP A 139 5.35 12.72 18.26
CA ASP A 139 4.02 13.34 18.28
C ASP A 139 3.01 12.66 17.31
N LEU A 140 3.45 11.71 16.50
CA LEU A 140 2.59 11.03 15.54
C LEU A 140 2.04 9.71 16.10
N SER A 141 0.76 9.45 15.82
CA SER A 141 0.12 8.18 16.20
C SER A 141 0.70 7.00 15.42
N ASP A 142 0.69 5.84 16.06
CA ASP A 142 1.13 4.59 15.43
C ASP A 142 0.26 4.23 14.22
N GLU A 143 -1.02 4.55 14.27
CA GLU A 143 -1.97 4.37 13.19
C GLU A 143 -1.59 5.18 11.96
N ALA A 144 -1.23 6.45 12.13
CA ALA A 144 -0.79 7.29 11.03
C ALA A 144 0.54 6.79 10.45
N LEU A 145 1.49 6.43 11.33
CA LEU A 145 2.81 5.96 10.93
C LEU A 145 2.77 4.65 10.14
N VAL A 146 1.96 3.66 10.55
CA VAL A 146 1.92 2.35 9.87
C VAL A 146 1.38 2.46 8.44
N MET A 147 0.57 3.49 8.12
CA MET A 147 0.11 3.74 6.75
C MET A 147 1.25 4.12 5.79
N LEU A 148 2.39 4.57 6.32
CA LEU A 148 3.57 4.90 5.52
C LEU A 148 4.44 3.68 5.20
N SER A 149 4.14 2.51 5.76
CA SER A 149 4.86 1.28 5.41
C SER A 149 4.68 0.92 3.93
N ASP A 150 3.43 1.04 3.41
CA ASP A 150 3.07 0.64 2.05
C ASP A 150 2.05 1.56 1.38
N ILE A 151 0.80 1.64 1.90
CA ILE A 151 -0.32 2.17 1.14
C ILE A 151 -0.16 3.63 0.72
N LEU A 152 0.37 4.50 1.60
CA LEU A 152 0.60 5.90 1.26
C LEU A 152 1.71 6.07 0.21
N PRO A 153 2.91 5.46 0.36
CA PRO A 153 3.91 5.46 -0.70
C PRO A 153 3.39 4.85 -2.00
N THR A 154 2.62 3.77 -1.96
CA THR A 154 2.05 3.12 -3.14
C THR A 154 1.09 4.04 -3.88
N GLY A 155 0.09 4.60 -3.20
CA GLY A 155 -0.83 5.56 -3.80
C GLY A 155 -0.13 6.80 -4.34
N TYR A 156 0.87 7.31 -3.61
CA TYR A 156 1.64 8.48 -4.01
C TYR A 156 2.57 8.22 -5.19
N GLU A 157 3.46 7.23 -5.08
CA GLU A 157 4.48 6.98 -6.11
C GLU A 157 3.89 6.45 -7.41
N ILE A 158 2.97 5.48 -7.31
CA ILE A 158 2.45 4.79 -8.49
C ILE A 158 1.19 5.49 -9.02
N GLY A 159 0.30 5.94 -8.14
CA GLY A 159 -0.90 6.67 -8.56
C GLY A 159 -0.61 8.11 -8.95
N VAL A 160 -0.12 8.91 -8.02
CA VAL A 160 0.00 10.36 -8.16
C VAL A 160 1.20 10.78 -8.99
N LEU A 161 2.42 10.37 -8.60
CA LEU A 161 3.64 10.81 -9.28
C LEU A 161 3.75 10.22 -10.68
N LYS A 162 3.56 8.90 -10.84
CA LYS A 162 3.57 8.27 -12.17
C LYS A 162 2.35 8.64 -13.01
N GLY A 163 1.23 8.97 -12.37
CA GLY A 163 0.05 9.54 -13.00
C GLY A 163 0.25 10.96 -13.52
N LYS A 164 1.31 11.64 -13.07
CA LYS A 164 1.61 13.05 -13.40
C LYS A 164 0.48 13.98 -12.97
N VAL A 165 -0.02 13.79 -11.74
CA VAL A 165 -1.03 14.70 -11.19
C VAL A 165 -0.42 16.09 -11.04
N GLU A 166 -1.08 17.09 -11.61
CA GLU A 166 -0.63 18.47 -11.66
C GLU A 166 -1.72 19.44 -11.16
N PRO A 167 -1.37 20.67 -10.78
CA PRO A 167 -2.36 21.68 -10.39
C PRO A 167 -3.41 21.91 -11.48
N GLY A 168 -4.68 21.85 -11.08
CA GLY A 168 -5.81 22.13 -11.97
C GLY A 168 -6.24 20.94 -12.84
N CYS A 169 -5.56 19.80 -12.83
CA CYS A 169 -5.99 18.62 -13.58
C CYS A 169 -7.26 17.98 -13.00
N SER A 170 -7.89 17.13 -13.80
CA SER A 170 -8.98 16.24 -13.41
C SER A 170 -8.44 14.83 -13.19
N VAL A 171 -8.70 14.26 -12.01
CA VAL A 171 -8.23 12.92 -11.62
C VAL A 171 -9.43 12.04 -11.30
N ALA A 172 -9.54 10.89 -11.95
CA ALA A 172 -10.44 9.82 -11.54
C ALA A 172 -9.63 8.69 -10.86
N ILE A 173 -10.06 8.26 -9.69
CA ILE A 173 -9.46 7.15 -8.94
C ILE A 173 -10.47 6.02 -8.88
N ILE A 174 -10.13 4.89 -9.48
CA ILE A 174 -11.00 3.73 -9.61
C ILE A 174 -10.66 2.73 -8.50
N GLY A 175 -11.60 2.59 -7.56
CA GLY A 175 -11.45 1.83 -6.33
C GLY A 175 -11.25 2.72 -5.11
N SER A 176 -12.23 2.75 -4.21
CA SER A 176 -12.20 3.49 -2.93
C SER A 176 -11.71 2.58 -1.78
N GLY A 177 -10.84 1.63 -2.08
CA GLY A 177 -10.11 0.84 -1.09
C GLY A 177 -8.91 1.60 -0.51
N PRO A 178 -8.09 0.96 0.37
CA PRO A 178 -6.97 1.63 1.05
C PRO A 178 -5.99 2.33 0.11
N VAL A 179 -5.60 1.69 -1.00
CA VAL A 179 -4.65 2.28 -1.98
C VAL A 179 -5.29 3.46 -2.73
N GLY A 180 -6.56 3.33 -3.14
CA GLY A 180 -7.27 4.43 -3.82
C GLY A 180 -7.46 5.65 -2.90
N LEU A 181 -7.79 5.42 -1.63
CA LEU A 181 -7.90 6.49 -0.63
C LEU A 181 -6.53 7.11 -0.30
N ALA A 182 -5.45 6.32 -0.30
CA ALA A 182 -4.08 6.83 -0.17
C ALA A 182 -3.69 7.71 -1.37
N ALA A 183 -4.06 7.30 -2.59
CA ALA A 183 -3.89 8.12 -3.78
C ALA A 183 -4.71 9.42 -3.71
N LEU A 184 -5.96 9.36 -3.23
CA LEU A 184 -6.80 10.53 -3.00
C LEU A 184 -6.17 11.53 -2.02
N LEU A 185 -5.69 11.04 -0.87
CA LEU A 185 -5.04 11.90 0.13
C LEU A 185 -3.79 12.57 -0.43
N THR A 186 -2.95 11.84 -1.14
CA THR A 186 -1.67 12.34 -1.67
C THR A 186 -1.83 13.17 -2.96
N ALA A 187 -2.87 12.95 -3.76
CA ALA A 187 -3.18 13.78 -4.91
C ALA A 187 -3.48 15.24 -4.51
N GLN A 188 -4.03 15.46 -3.32
CA GLN A 188 -4.34 16.80 -2.82
C GLN A 188 -3.09 17.69 -2.65
N PHE A 189 -1.90 17.14 -2.55
CA PHE A 189 -0.64 17.92 -2.54
C PHE A 189 -0.46 18.77 -3.82
N TYR A 190 -1.08 18.35 -4.91
CA TYR A 190 -0.97 18.99 -6.22
C TYR A 190 -2.16 19.89 -6.58
N SER A 191 -3.17 20.01 -5.70
CA SER A 191 -4.34 20.86 -5.92
C SER A 191 -5.03 20.61 -7.28
N PRO A 192 -5.42 19.36 -7.61
CA PRO A 192 -6.20 19.08 -8.82
C PRO A 192 -7.55 19.79 -8.75
N ALA A 193 -8.10 20.18 -9.90
CA ALA A 193 -9.41 20.85 -9.95
C ALA A 193 -10.56 19.89 -9.63
N LYS A 194 -10.39 18.61 -9.98
CA LYS A 194 -11.37 17.56 -9.72
C LYS A 194 -10.69 16.30 -9.23
N LEU A 195 -11.18 15.75 -8.11
CA LEU A 195 -10.85 14.44 -7.57
C LEU A 195 -12.14 13.61 -7.57
N ILE A 196 -12.25 12.72 -8.55
CA ILE A 196 -13.45 11.90 -8.79
C ILE A 196 -13.15 10.49 -8.28
N MET A 197 -13.85 10.07 -7.23
CA MET A 197 -13.75 8.69 -6.73
C MET A 197 -14.79 7.81 -7.41
N VAL A 198 -14.36 6.64 -7.87
CA VAL A 198 -15.19 5.66 -8.59
C VAL A 198 -15.17 4.33 -7.85
N ASP A 199 -16.33 3.82 -7.46
CA ASP A 199 -16.47 2.52 -6.79
C ASP A 199 -17.86 1.94 -7.07
N LEU A 200 -18.08 0.68 -6.69
CA LEU A 200 -19.39 0.02 -6.71
C LEU A 200 -20.19 0.28 -5.41
N ASP A 201 -19.50 0.61 -4.32
CA ASP A 201 -20.04 0.74 -2.97
C ASP A 201 -20.24 2.22 -2.59
N ASP A 202 -21.48 2.63 -2.42
CA ASP A 202 -21.83 4.01 -2.07
C ASP A 202 -21.28 4.42 -0.69
N ASN A 203 -21.13 3.49 0.28
CA ASN A 203 -20.58 3.82 1.59
C ASN A 203 -19.08 4.17 1.48
N ARG A 204 -18.33 3.46 0.63
CA ARG A 204 -16.94 3.78 0.32
C ARG A 204 -16.80 5.10 -0.41
N LEU A 205 -17.74 5.41 -1.30
CA LEU A 205 -17.80 6.69 -2.01
C LEU A 205 -18.09 7.86 -1.05
N GLU A 206 -19.01 7.68 -0.11
CA GLU A 206 -19.26 8.69 0.95
C GLU A 206 -18.03 8.90 1.84
N THR A 207 -17.36 7.82 2.19
CA THR A 207 -16.09 7.89 2.92
C THR A 207 -15.06 8.70 2.14
N ALA A 208 -14.91 8.45 0.83
CA ALA A 208 -13.98 9.19 -0.01
C ALA A 208 -14.27 10.69 -0.08
N LEU A 209 -15.55 11.10 -0.07
CA LEU A 209 -15.91 12.51 0.03
C LEU A 209 -15.41 13.13 1.34
N SER A 210 -15.49 12.40 2.45
CA SER A 210 -14.97 12.86 3.74
C SER A 210 -13.46 13.01 3.78
N PHE A 211 -12.73 12.33 2.86
CA PHE A 211 -11.29 12.42 2.68
C PHE A 211 -10.85 13.46 1.63
N GLY A 212 -11.79 14.24 1.08
CA GLY A 212 -11.49 15.36 0.18
C GLY A 212 -11.70 15.07 -1.29
N ALA A 213 -12.39 13.99 -1.66
CA ALA A 213 -12.88 13.83 -3.02
C ALA A 213 -13.88 14.94 -3.35
N THR A 214 -13.78 15.50 -4.54
CA THR A 214 -14.71 16.56 -5.00
C THR A 214 -15.98 15.98 -5.59
N HIS A 215 -15.89 14.76 -6.14
CA HIS A 215 -17.01 14.05 -6.80
C HIS A 215 -16.91 12.55 -6.48
N LYS A 216 -18.05 11.90 -6.54
CA LYS A 216 -18.18 10.44 -6.46
C LYS A 216 -18.99 9.93 -7.62
N VAL A 217 -18.64 8.78 -8.17
CA VAL A 217 -19.33 8.13 -9.28
C VAL A 217 -19.50 6.66 -8.94
N ASN A 218 -20.74 6.17 -8.87
CA ASN A 218 -21.02 4.75 -8.68
C ASN A 218 -20.95 4.01 -10.02
N SER A 219 -20.04 3.06 -10.13
CA SER A 219 -19.79 2.30 -11.37
C SER A 219 -20.51 0.95 -11.47
N SER A 220 -21.54 0.73 -10.68
CA SER A 220 -22.40 -0.48 -10.82
C SER A 220 -23.09 -0.54 -12.19
N ASP A 221 -23.31 0.61 -12.84
CA ASP A 221 -23.63 0.77 -14.25
C ASP A 221 -22.47 1.49 -14.95
N PRO A 222 -21.55 0.76 -15.60
CA PRO A 222 -20.35 1.34 -16.19
C PRO A 222 -20.62 2.39 -17.28
N GLU A 223 -21.66 2.20 -18.11
CA GLU A 223 -21.98 3.13 -19.19
C GLU A 223 -22.50 4.46 -18.65
N LYS A 224 -23.35 4.39 -17.63
CA LYS A 224 -23.82 5.57 -16.92
C LYS A 224 -22.67 6.30 -16.21
N ALA A 225 -21.78 5.56 -15.54
CA ALA A 225 -20.63 6.12 -14.86
C ALA A 225 -19.66 6.81 -15.81
N ILE A 226 -19.37 6.21 -16.97
CA ILE A 226 -18.56 6.83 -18.02
C ILE A 226 -19.19 8.15 -18.48
N LYS A 227 -20.50 8.14 -18.78
CA LYS A 227 -21.21 9.34 -19.18
C LYS A 227 -21.11 10.44 -18.12
N GLU A 228 -21.31 10.10 -16.85
CA GLU A 228 -21.23 11.05 -15.74
C GLU A 228 -19.83 11.68 -15.63
N ILE A 229 -18.76 10.90 -15.83
CA ILE A 229 -17.38 11.42 -15.85
C ILE A 229 -17.16 12.36 -17.03
N TYR A 230 -17.69 12.06 -18.22
CA TYR A 230 -17.62 12.96 -19.37
C TYR A 230 -18.41 14.25 -19.10
N ASP A 231 -19.63 14.16 -18.53
CA ASP A 231 -20.42 15.34 -18.13
C ASP A 231 -19.64 16.22 -17.11
N LEU A 232 -18.91 15.59 -16.17
CA LEU A 232 -18.05 16.30 -15.22
C LEU A 232 -16.81 16.94 -15.84
N THR A 233 -16.37 16.50 -17.01
CA THR A 233 -15.12 16.92 -17.66
C THR A 233 -15.35 17.64 -19.00
N ASP A 234 -16.52 18.22 -19.20
CA ASP A 234 -16.89 18.94 -20.42
C ASP A 234 -16.64 18.11 -21.69
N ASP A 235 -17.04 16.86 -21.69
CA ASP A 235 -16.85 15.85 -22.76
C ASP A 235 -15.38 15.57 -23.16
N ARG A 236 -14.40 15.92 -22.30
CA ARG A 236 -12.96 15.72 -22.60
C ARG A 236 -12.38 14.44 -22.03
N GLY A 237 -13.01 13.86 -21.02
CA GLY A 237 -12.44 12.81 -20.20
C GLY A 237 -11.47 13.38 -19.16
N VAL A 238 -10.88 12.51 -18.33
CA VAL A 238 -9.97 12.93 -17.24
C VAL A 238 -8.52 13.01 -17.71
N ASP A 239 -7.74 13.91 -17.09
CA ASP A 239 -6.30 14.04 -17.37
C ASP A 239 -5.53 12.85 -16.77
N VAL A 240 -5.98 12.33 -15.61
CA VAL A 240 -5.36 11.18 -14.94
C VAL A 240 -6.45 10.18 -14.51
N ALA A 241 -6.27 8.93 -14.88
CA ALA A 241 -7.06 7.78 -14.37
C ALA A 241 -6.17 6.86 -13.56
N ILE A 242 -6.41 6.77 -12.24
CA ILE A 242 -5.65 5.91 -11.33
C ILE A 242 -6.45 4.62 -11.10
N GLU A 243 -5.91 3.50 -11.55
CA GLU A 243 -6.48 2.18 -11.34
C GLU A 243 -5.95 1.60 -10.02
N ALA A 244 -6.83 1.35 -9.03
CA ALA A 244 -6.46 0.92 -7.68
C ALA A 244 -7.20 -0.35 -7.22
N VAL A 245 -7.67 -1.18 -8.14
CA VAL A 245 -8.43 -2.44 -7.87
C VAL A 245 -7.67 -3.67 -8.34
N GLY A 246 -7.09 -3.65 -9.55
CA GLY A 246 -6.31 -4.76 -10.12
C GLY A 246 -7.12 -5.80 -10.87
N ILE A 247 -8.20 -5.41 -11.55
CA ILE A 247 -9.00 -6.31 -12.39
C ILE A 247 -9.15 -5.77 -13.82
N PRO A 248 -9.35 -6.66 -14.83
CA PRO A 248 -9.49 -6.22 -16.22
C PRO A 248 -10.59 -5.18 -16.45
N ALA A 249 -11.73 -5.31 -15.77
CA ALA A 249 -12.85 -4.38 -15.94
C ALA A 249 -12.54 -2.94 -15.50
N THR A 250 -11.76 -2.74 -14.43
CA THR A 250 -11.38 -1.41 -13.96
C THR A 250 -10.30 -0.79 -14.83
N PHE A 251 -9.39 -1.59 -15.37
CA PHE A 251 -8.41 -1.11 -16.35
C PHE A 251 -9.09 -0.70 -17.67
N ASP A 252 -10.05 -1.48 -18.16
CA ASP A 252 -10.89 -1.13 -19.32
C ASP A 252 -11.67 0.17 -19.06
N PHE A 253 -12.24 0.33 -17.87
CA PHE A 253 -12.93 1.55 -17.47
C PHE A 253 -12.00 2.77 -17.53
N CYS A 254 -10.75 2.66 -17.03
CA CYS A 254 -9.75 3.72 -17.14
C CYS A 254 -9.49 4.14 -18.59
N GLN A 255 -9.38 3.17 -19.51
CA GLN A 255 -9.17 3.44 -20.93
C GLN A 255 -10.33 4.22 -21.56
N LYS A 256 -11.56 3.98 -21.11
CA LYS A 256 -12.77 4.61 -21.63
C LYS A 256 -12.96 6.05 -21.17
N ILE A 257 -12.47 6.39 -19.97
CA ILE A 257 -12.65 7.73 -19.37
C ILE A 257 -11.47 8.66 -19.58
N ILE A 258 -10.30 8.14 -20.01
CA ILE A 258 -9.10 8.96 -20.15
C ILE A 258 -9.24 9.99 -21.28
N GLY A 259 -8.83 11.23 -21.02
CA GLY A 259 -8.78 12.32 -21.99
C GLY A 259 -7.61 12.23 -22.98
N ILE A 260 -7.53 13.15 -23.95
CA ILE A 260 -6.38 13.26 -24.85
C ILE A 260 -5.16 13.71 -24.05
N ASP A 261 -3.99 13.11 -24.34
CA ASP A 261 -2.70 13.34 -23.66
C ASP A 261 -2.72 12.91 -22.17
N GLY A 262 -3.78 12.19 -21.76
CA GLY A 262 -3.95 11.73 -20.38
C GLY A 262 -3.07 10.56 -20.00
N THR A 263 -3.00 10.29 -18.69
CA THR A 263 -2.20 9.19 -18.12
C THR A 263 -3.10 8.21 -17.37
N VAL A 264 -3.05 6.93 -17.75
CA VAL A 264 -3.56 5.81 -16.96
C VAL A 264 -2.44 5.32 -16.04
N ALA A 265 -2.62 5.47 -14.73
CA ALA A 265 -1.65 5.04 -13.71
C ALA A 265 -2.20 3.81 -12.97
N ASN A 266 -1.59 2.65 -13.21
CA ASN A 266 -2.03 1.39 -12.63
C ASN A 266 -1.30 1.09 -11.33
N CYS A 267 -2.01 1.15 -10.20
CA CYS A 267 -1.56 0.73 -8.87
C CYS A 267 -1.99 -0.69 -8.53
N GLY A 268 -3.11 -1.15 -9.09
CA GLY A 268 -3.69 -2.45 -8.77
C GLY A 268 -2.83 -3.62 -9.24
N VAL A 269 -2.81 -4.70 -8.46
CA VAL A 269 -2.10 -5.95 -8.80
C VAL A 269 -3.03 -6.83 -9.61
N HIS A 270 -2.74 -7.01 -10.90
CA HIS A 270 -3.56 -7.81 -11.80
C HIS A 270 -3.17 -9.29 -11.76
N GLY A 271 -4.13 -10.15 -11.38
CA GLY A 271 -4.00 -11.61 -11.45
C GLY A 271 -4.37 -12.21 -12.82
N LYS A 272 -4.81 -11.38 -13.77
CA LYS A 272 -5.21 -11.81 -15.12
C LYS A 272 -4.70 -10.80 -16.16
N PRO A 273 -4.46 -11.25 -17.42
CA PRO A 273 -4.16 -10.35 -18.52
C PRO A 273 -5.26 -9.29 -18.72
N VAL A 274 -4.84 -8.09 -19.12
CA VAL A 274 -5.75 -7.00 -19.49
C VAL A 274 -5.65 -6.73 -20.98
N GLU A 275 -6.77 -6.34 -21.60
CA GLU A 275 -6.78 -5.85 -22.98
C GLU A 275 -6.40 -4.37 -23.00
N PHE A 276 -5.62 -3.97 -23.99
CA PHE A 276 -5.26 -2.59 -24.22
C PHE A 276 -5.70 -2.16 -25.61
N ASP A 277 -6.65 -1.23 -25.68
CA ASP A 277 -7.28 -0.73 -26.92
C ASP A 277 -6.32 0.18 -27.71
N LEU A 278 -5.12 -0.33 -28.04
CA LEU A 278 -4.09 0.46 -28.71
C LEU A 278 -4.55 0.99 -30.06
N ASP A 279 -5.38 0.26 -30.79
CA ASP A 279 -5.97 0.65 -32.07
C ASP A 279 -6.82 1.94 -31.99
N LYS A 280 -7.39 2.23 -30.81
CA LYS A 280 -8.19 3.42 -30.54
C LYS A 280 -7.40 4.52 -29.82
N LEU A 281 -6.43 4.13 -28.98
CA LEU A 281 -5.76 5.05 -28.04
C LEU A 281 -4.48 5.66 -28.61
N TRP A 282 -3.82 5.04 -29.59
CA TRP A 282 -2.53 5.52 -30.13
C TRP A 282 -2.56 6.97 -30.60
N ILE A 283 -3.67 7.38 -31.24
CA ILE A 283 -3.84 8.75 -31.80
C ILE A 283 -4.16 9.79 -30.71
N ARG A 284 -4.47 9.36 -29.50
CA ARG A 284 -4.86 10.22 -28.37
C ARG A 284 -3.70 10.61 -27.47
N ASN A 285 -2.46 10.23 -27.81
CA ASN A 285 -1.23 10.50 -27.02
C ASN A 285 -1.29 9.97 -25.58
N ILE A 286 -1.95 8.85 -25.35
CA ILE A 286 -2.15 8.30 -24.00
C ILE A 286 -0.83 7.77 -23.41
N ASN A 287 -0.59 8.07 -22.14
CA ASN A 287 0.44 7.43 -21.34
C ASN A 287 -0.18 6.31 -20.51
N VAL A 288 0.49 5.17 -20.42
CA VAL A 288 0.17 4.11 -19.46
C VAL A 288 1.38 3.85 -18.59
N THR A 289 1.20 3.94 -17.30
CA THR A 289 2.27 3.74 -16.30
C THR A 289 1.85 2.66 -15.30
N THR A 290 2.82 1.91 -14.85
CA THR A 290 2.66 0.92 -13.78
C THR A 290 3.96 0.79 -12.99
N GLY A 291 3.93 0.12 -11.87
CA GLY A 291 5.15 -0.16 -11.13
C GLY A 291 4.89 -0.73 -9.74
N LEU A 292 5.98 -1.20 -9.14
CA LEU A 292 6.04 -1.54 -7.75
C LEU A 292 6.58 -0.33 -6.97
N VAL A 293 5.99 -0.04 -5.82
CA VAL A 293 6.41 1.05 -4.92
C VAL A 293 7.87 0.85 -4.49
N SER A 294 8.61 1.94 -4.40
CA SER A 294 10.00 1.94 -3.92
C SER A 294 10.14 2.49 -2.50
N THR A 295 9.12 3.15 -1.97
CA THR A 295 9.06 3.78 -0.64
C THR A 295 10.11 4.86 -0.37
N ASN A 296 10.82 5.31 -1.41
CA ASN A 296 11.80 6.39 -1.29
C ASN A 296 11.17 7.77 -1.04
N THR A 297 9.84 7.88 -1.14
CA THR A 297 9.06 9.07 -0.78
C THR A 297 8.67 9.11 0.70
N THR A 298 8.91 8.06 1.47
CA THR A 298 8.58 8.00 2.91
C THR A 298 9.07 9.22 3.71
N PRO A 299 10.30 9.76 3.50
CA PRO A 299 10.72 10.97 4.22
C PRO A 299 9.88 12.22 3.90
N GLN A 300 9.33 12.32 2.68
CA GLN A 300 8.43 13.42 2.30
C GLN A 300 7.06 13.24 2.94
N LEU A 301 6.54 12.02 2.96
CA LEU A 301 5.25 11.69 3.57
C LEU A 301 5.28 11.86 5.10
N LEU A 302 6.39 11.53 5.77
CA LEU A 302 6.59 11.83 7.19
C LEU A 302 6.44 13.33 7.46
N LYS A 303 7.08 14.20 6.64
CA LYS A 303 6.93 15.66 6.77
C LYS A 303 5.51 16.14 6.50
N ALA A 304 4.78 15.50 5.59
CA ALA A 304 3.37 15.81 5.33
C ALA A 304 2.49 15.46 6.54
N LEU A 305 2.78 14.34 7.23
CA LEU A 305 2.13 13.97 8.49
C LEU A 305 2.45 14.97 9.60
N GLU A 306 3.72 15.28 9.85
CA GLU A 306 4.16 16.24 10.86
C GLU A 306 3.52 17.62 10.67
N SER A 307 3.27 18.01 9.44
CA SER A 307 2.61 19.28 9.08
C SER A 307 1.10 19.19 9.00
N HIS A 308 0.50 18.06 9.38
CA HIS A 308 -0.96 17.81 9.33
C HIS A 308 -1.59 18.09 7.96
N LYS A 309 -0.87 17.76 6.88
CA LYS A 309 -1.39 17.87 5.50
C LYS A 309 -2.21 16.65 5.08
N ILE A 310 -1.99 15.53 5.75
CA ILE A 310 -2.75 14.29 5.59
C ILE A 310 -3.03 13.71 6.98
N GLU A 311 -4.14 13.01 7.13
CA GLU A 311 -4.58 12.34 8.35
C GLU A 311 -4.93 10.88 8.04
N PRO A 312 -3.94 10.04 7.69
CA PRO A 312 -4.20 8.68 7.20
C PRO A 312 -4.68 7.72 8.29
N GLU A 313 -4.55 8.06 9.57
CA GLU A 313 -5.13 7.31 10.69
C GLU A 313 -6.66 7.20 10.57
N LYS A 314 -7.32 8.12 9.89
CA LYS A 314 -8.75 8.07 9.59
C LYS A 314 -9.14 6.89 8.68
N LEU A 315 -8.20 6.27 7.99
CA LEU A 315 -8.40 5.04 7.21
C LEU A 315 -8.62 3.82 8.11
N VAL A 316 -8.20 3.89 9.38
CA VAL A 316 -8.33 2.77 10.31
C VAL A 316 -9.77 2.63 10.76
N THR A 317 -10.37 1.49 10.49
CA THR A 317 -11.75 1.18 10.83
C THR A 317 -11.89 0.10 11.91
N HIS A 318 -10.90 -0.79 12.03
CA HIS A 318 -10.95 -1.93 12.93
C HIS A 318 -9.62 -2.14 13.64
N TYR A 319 -9.72 -2.65 14.87
CA TYR A 319 -8.59 -2.98 15.73
C TYR A 319 -8.74 -4.41 16.23
N PHE A 320 -7.68 -5.19 16.16
CA PHE A 320 -7.58 -6.52 16.71
C PHE A 320 -6.23 -6.70 17.41
N LYS A 321 -6.18 -7.65 18.33
CA LYS A 321 -4.93 -8.12 18.90
C LYS A 321 -4.28 -9.16 17.99
N LEU A 322 -2.96 -9.35 18.11
CA LEU A 322 -2.25 -10.38 17.35
C LEU A 322 -2.82 -11.76 17.65
N SER A 323 -3.24 -12.02 18.89
CA SER A 323 -3.95 -13.23 19.28
C SER A 323 -5.31 -13.45 18.60
N GLU A 324 -5.90 -12.40 18.00
CA GLU A 324 -7.18 -12.44 17.28
C GLU A 324 -7.01 -12.32 15.75
N ILE A 325 -5.79 -12.54 15.21
CA ILE A 325 -5.47 -12.26 13.81
C ILE A 325 -6.36 -13.03 12.81
N GLU A 326 -6.77 -14.24 13.12
CA GLU A 326 -7.66 -15.03 12.27
C GLU A 326 -9.03 -14.35 12.10
N LYS A 327 -9.58 -13.78 13.18
CA LYS A 327 -10.81 -12.99 13.15
C LYS A 327 -10.62 -11.68 12.37
N ALA A 328 -9.46 -11.04 12.50
CA ALA A 328 -9.13 -9.85 11.71
C ALA A 328 -9.15 -10.15 10.21
N TYR A 329 -8.62 -11.29 9.79
CA TYR A 329 -8.68 -11.75 8.39
C TYR A 329 -10.11 -12.09 7.94
N GLU A 330 -10.96 -12.66 8.79
CA GLU A 330 -12.39 -12.87 8.48
C GLU A 330 -13.09 -11.55 8.17
N VAL A 331 -12.88 -10.53 8.99
CA VAL A 331 -13.44 -9.18 8.80
C VAL A 331 -12.87 -8.53 7.53
N PHE A 332 -11.57 -8.58 7.35
CA PHE A 332 -10.92 -7.93 6.19
C PHE A 332 -11.27 -8.62 4.87
N SER A 333 -11.39 -9.94 4.84
CA SER A 333 -11.80 -10.69 3.63
C SER A 333 -13.23 -10.38 3.17
N LYS A 334 -14.09 -9.90 4.10
CA LYS A 334 -15.46 -9.46 3.85
C LYS A 334 -15.60 -7.95 4.08
N ALA A 335 -14.62 -7.20 3.59
CA ALA A 335 -14.49 -5.77 3.88
C ALA A 335 -15.74 -4.94 3.55
N ALA A 336 -16.49 -5.29 2.49
CA ALA A 336 -17.74 -4.62 2.15
C ALA A 336 -18.82 -4.84 3.21
N ASP A 337 -18.97 -6.07 3.72
CA ASP A 337 -19.99 -6.41 4.73
C ASP A 337 -19.71 -5.76 6.08
N HIS A 338 -18.42 -5.56 6.40
CA HIS A 338 -17.96 -4.99 7.66
C HIS A 338 -17.57 -3.52 7.57
N HIS A 339 -17.70 -2.89 6.39
CA HIS A 339 -17.22 -1.52 6.14
C HIS A 339 -15.74 -1.34 6.52
N ALA A 340 -14.93 -2.39 6.33
CA ALA A 340 -13.53 -2.36 6.65
C ALA A 340 -12.72 -1.65 5.54
N ILE A 341 -11.84 -0.72 5.94
CA ILE A 341 -10.87 -0.06 5.08
C ILE A 341 -9.48 -0.55 5.48
N LYS A 342 -9.01 -0.16 6.66
CA LYS A 342 -7.73 -0.62 7.21
C LYS A 342 -7.96 -1.28 8.57
N VAL A 343 -7.30 -2.41 8.77
CA VAL A 343 -7.38 -3.20 10.00
C VAL A 343 -6.02 -3.15 10.68
N ILE A 344 -5.98 -2.63 11.89
CA ILE A 344 -4.80 -2.63 12.75
C ILE A 344 -4.77 -3.89 13.60
N ILE A 345 -3.60 -4.48 13.68
CA ILE A 345 -3.29 -5.59 14.58
C ILE A 345 -2.24 -5.12 15.57
N GLU A 346 -2.59 -5.12 16.84
CA GLU A 346 -1.72 -4.76 17.95
C GLU A 346 -1.05 -6.00 18.53
N ASN A 347 0.24 -5.90 18.78
CA ASN A 347 0.95 -6.96 19.48
C ASN A 347 0.56 -6.90 20.97
N ASP A 348 -0.24 -7.87 21.42
CA ASP A 348 -0.72 -7.99 22.80
C ASP A 348 0.10 -8.98 23.64
N ILE A 349 1.14 -9.53 23.06
CA ILE A 349 1.98 -10.50 23.75
C ILE A 349 2.98 -9.72 24.58
N SER A 350 2.83 -9.85 25.88
CA SER A 350 3.46 -9.04 26.91
C SER A 350 4.99 -8.97 26.77
N GLU A 351 5.51 -7.81 27.16
CA GLU A 351 6.90 -7.64 27.59
C GLU A 351 7.20 -8.69 28.69
N ALA A 352 7.84 -9.80 28.31
CA ALA A 352 8.38 -10.74 29.26
C ALA A 352 9.82 -10.34 29.61
#